data_62df35a9474cc326219e24688b6cc6e8
#
_entry.id   62df35a9474cc326219e24688b6cc6e8
#
_cell.length_a   1.000
_cell.length_b   1.000
_cell.length_c   1.000
_cell.angle_alpha   90.00
_cell.angle_beta   90.00
_cell.angle_gamma   90.00
#
_symmetry.space_group_name_H-M   'P 1'
#
loop_
_entity.id
_entity.type
_entity.pdbx_description
1 polymer ?
#
loop_
_entity_poly.entity_id
_entity_poly.type
_entity_poly.pdbx_seq_one_letter_code
_entity_poly.pdbx_strand_id
1 'polypeptide(L)'
;FVAFAENSVGRTESAPLAFTTGSTVMLNAPGDLSLLMSSDLYSHTRLAFSGKMNGDDLRCLRRMMGRDEDGTPTAGQLTDVDLTEVTIVAGGGSYGSGRYAVADVVGYSLFADCDRLTRLLLPTSATTLEKDALQGCSALRELTIPASASNVTPSSGCTSLTAIWVSGANDHYASIDGVLFNKAATRLVWFPMGKTGDYTLPSTVTAVGDYAFQQCHVTRFVLPSTLTTLGRAAFFGSRVEEVVMPEALGLVPTATFQQCTHLATVRLGTATELVSDYAFDGCPLADLYMAATLPPVCTAAAFSTTGRSIFKNCVLHVPAESLALYRADPTWGQFVHVKAMK
;
A
#
# COMPACT_ATOMS: atom_id res chain seq x y z
N PHE A 1 -5.32 -15.48 18.82
CA PHE A 1 -5.52 -15.71 17.37
C PHE A 1 -4.17 -15.97 16.73
N VAL A 2 -4.12 -16.96 15.82
CA VAL A 2 -2.99 -17.18 14.93
C VAL A 2 -3.54 -17.07 13.49
N ALA A 3 -3.04 -16.12 12.71
CA ALA A 3 -3.28 -16.10 11.29
C ALA A 3 -2.23 -16.95 10.59
N PHE A 4 -2.58 -17.61 9.50
CA PHE A 4 -1.64 -18.42 8.73
C PHE A 4 -1.76 -18.14 7.24
N ALA A 5 -0.65 -18.31 6.54
CA ALA A 5 -0.59 -18.37 5.10
C ALA A 5 -0.10 -19.75 4.68
N GLU A 6 -0.75 -20.36 3.71
CA GLU A 6 -0.38 -21.65 3.16
C GLU A 6 -0.26 -21.57 1.65
N ASN A 7 0.86 -22.09 1.12
CA ASN A 7 1.09 -22.19 -0.31
C ASN A 7 1.77 -23.53 -0.63
N SER A 8 2.10 -23.79 -1.90
CA SER A 8 2.79 -25.00 -2.35
C SER A 8 4.21 -25.20 -1.75
N VAL A 9 4.75 -24.21 -1.04
CA VAL A 9 6.09 -24.27 -0.42
C VAL A 9 5.99 -24.51 1.09
N GLY A 10 4.83 -24.26 1.71
CA GLY A 10 4.60 -24.50 3.14
C GLY A 10 3.60 -23.54 3.79
N ARG A 11 3.33 -23.80 5.06
CA ARG A 11 2.47 -22.98 5.91
C ARG A 11 3.32 -22.04 6.74
N THR A 12 3.04 -20.74 6.65
CA THR A 12 3.63 -19.72 7.53
C THR A 12 2.56 -19.24 8.51
N GLU A 13 2.85 -19.26 9.79
CA GLU A 13 1.93 -18.78 10.84
C GLU A 13 2.43 -17.46 11.40
N SER A 14 1.50 -16.55 11.73
CA SER A 14 1.84 -15.39 12.56
C SER A 14 2.27 -15.85 13.93
N ALA A 15 3.09 -15.04 14.63
CA ALA A 15 3.23 -15.22 16.07
C ALA A 15 1.84 -15.20 16.73
N PRO A 16 1.59 -16.03 17.77
CA PRO A 16 0.33 -15.98 18.49
C PRO A 16 0.07 -14.57 18.99
N LEU A 17 -0.99 -13.95 18.53
CA LEU A 17 -1.46 -12.67 19.05
C LEU A 17 -2.14 -12.94 20.40
N ALA A 18 -1.36 -13.01 21.47
CA ALA A 18 -1.89 -13.04 22.82
C ALA A 18 -2.32 -11.62 23.20
N PHE A 19 -3.62 -11.39 23.34
CA PHE A 19 -4.13 -10.23 24.03
C PHE A 19 -4.02 -10.51 25.53
N THR A 20 -3.08 -9.89 26.22
CA THR A 20 -3.16 -9.78 27.67
C THR A 20 -4.28 -8.82 27.99
N THR A 21 -5.32 -9.32 28.63
CA THR A 21 -6.57 -8.62 28.98
C THR A 21 -6.30 -7.22 29.53
N GLY A 22 -6.32 -6.21 28.63
CA GLY A 22 -6.61 -4.83 29.01
C GLY A 22 -8.09 -4.74 29.41
N SER A 23 -8.47 -3.70 30.09
CA SER A 23 -9.90 -3.44 30.40
C SER A 23 -10.69 -3.40 29.11
N THR A 24 -11.79 -4.15 29.04
CA THR A 24 -12.74 -4.07 27.93
C THR A 24 -13.76 -2.98 28.20
N VAL A 25 -13.90 -2.05 27.28
CA VAL A 25 -14.95 -1.00 27.29
C VAL A 25 -16.14 -1.52 26.50
N MET A 26 -17.25 -1.78 27.19
CA MET A 26 -18.49 -2.22 26.57
C MET A 26 -19.39 -1.01 26.28
N LEU A 27 -19.70 -0.79 25.02
CA LEU A 27 -20.66 0.23 24.60
C LEU A 27 -22.08 -0.33 24.70
N ASN A 28 -22.93 0.33 25.49
CA ASN A 28 -24.35 -0.03 25.64
C ASN A 28 -25.17 0.49 24.47
N ALA A 29 -24.82 1.66 23.93
CA ALA A 29 -25.40 2.25 22.73
C ALA A 29 -24.33 2.95 21.87
N PRO A 30 -24.57 3.10 20.55
CA PRO A 30 -23.68 3.89 19.70
C PRO A 30 -23.64 5.36 20.13
N GLY A 31 -22.44 5.91 20.30
CA GLY A 31 -22.18 7.29 20.77
C GLY A 31 -21.79 7.38 22.25
N ASP A 32 -21.80 6.26 22.99
CA ASP A 32 -21.57 6.26 24.45
C ASP A 32 -20.08 6.39 24.84
N LEU A 33 -19.12 6.17 23.91
CA LEU A 33 -17.71 6.07 24.26
C LEU A 33 -17.17 7.32 24.97
N SER A 34 -17.56 8.52 24.54
CA SER A 34 -17.11 9.76 25.15
C SER A 34 -17.61 9.93 26.59
N LEU A 35 -18.80 9.43 26.89
CA LEU A 35 -19.36 9.43 28.23
C LEU A 35 -18.66 8.40 29.13
N LEU A 36 -18.47 7.18 28.62
CA LEU A 36 -17.80 6.08 29.34
C LEU A 36 -16.34 6.41 29.68
N MET A 37 -15.65 7.16 28.83
CA MET A 37 -14.25 7.54 28.98
C MET A 37 -14.04 8.95 29.53
N SER A 38 -15.08 9.62 30.03
CA SER A 38 -15.04 11.04 30.40
C SER A 38 -13.97 11.41 31.44
N SER A 39 -13.63 10.50 32.37
CA SER A 39 -12.59 10.72 33.40
C SER A 39 -11.21 10.27 32.96
N ASP A 40 -11.10 9.34 32.00
CA ASP A 40 -9.86 8.61 31.69
C ASP A 40 -9.48 8.62 30.20
N LEU A 41 -10.02 9.56 29.43
CA LEU A 41 -9.91 9.61 27.97
C LEU A 41 -8.47 9.47 27.44
N TYR A 42 -7.49 9.95 28.19
CA TYR A 42 -6.08 9.99 27.73
C TYR A 42 -5.10 9.15 28.57
N SER A 43 -5.63 8.36 29.54
CA SER A 43 -4.77 7.63 30.48
C SER A 43 -4.37 6.22 30.03
N HIS A 44 -5.10 5.67 29.05
CA HIS A 44 -4.93 4.28 28.64
C HIS A 44 -3.95 4.14 27.48
N THR A 45 -3.10 3.11 27.53
CA THR A 45 -2.22 2.70 26.43
C THR A 45 -2.74 1.48 25.68
N ARG A 46 -3.64 0.69 26.30
CA ARG A 46 -4.21 -0.53 25.74
C ARG A 46 -5.65 -0.71 26.16
N LEU A 47 -6.56 -0.87 25.18
CA LEU A 47 -7.98 -1.15 25.43
C LEU A 47 -8.55 -2.10 24.38
N ALA A 48 -9.48 -2.95 24.84
CA ALA A 48 -10.40 -3.68 23.99
C ALA A 48 -11.77 -2.99 24.05
N PHE A 49 -12.53 -3.09 22.97
CA PHE A 49 -13.87 -2.51 22.86
C PHE A 49 -14.85 -3.56 22.37
N SER A 50 -16.10 -3.47 22.83
CA SER A 50 -17.19 -4.32 22.36
C SER A 50 -18.48 -3.51 22.19
N GLY A 51 -19.39 -4.01 21.35
CA GLY A 51 -20.64 -3.35 21.06
C GLY A 51 -20.65 -2.57 19.75
N LYS A 52 -21.56 -1.63 19.59
CA LYS A 52 -21.74 -0.86 18.35
C LYS A 52 -21.08 0.50 18.46
N MET A 53 -20.27 0.86 17.46
CA MET A 53 -19.62 2.17 17.34
C MET A 53 -20.17 2.94 16.14
N ASN A 54 -20.55 4.20 16.35
CA ASN A 54 -20.89 5.15 15.29
C ASN A 54 -19.79 6.21 15.12
N GLY A 55 -20.06 7.26 14.33
CA GLY A 55 -19.07 8.32 14.05
C GLY A 55 -18.58 9.08 15.28
N ASP A 56 -19.42 9.24 16.30
CA ASP A 56 -19.05 9.92 17.55
C ASP A 56 -18.06 9.08 18.38
N ASP A 57 -18.29 7.75 18.44
CA ASP A 57 -17.37 6.81 19.09
C ASP A 57 -16.03 6.74 18.36
N LEU A 58 -16.05 6.65 17.03
CA LEU A 58 -14.85 6.62 16.22
C LEU A 58 -14.03 7.91 16.35
N ARG A 59 -14.69 9.07 16.45
CA ARG A 59 -14.02 10.35 16.75
C ARG A 59 -13.39 10.35 18.15
N CYS A 60 -14.10 9.85 19.15
CA CYS A 60 -13.58 9.70 20.50
C CYS A 60 -12.36 8.77 20.53
N LEU A 61 -12.43 7.61 19.87
CA LEU A 61 -11.33 6.66 19.74
C LEU A 61 -10.11 7.30 19.10
N ARG A 62 -10.26 8.09 18.03
CA ARG A 62 -9.14 8.85 17.41
C ARG A 62 -8.44 9.75 18.42
N ARG A 63 -9.22 10.50 19.25
CA ARG A 63 -8.66 11.37 20.30
C ARG A 63 -7.87 10.59 21.33
N MET A 64 -8.32 9.39 21.69
CA MET A 64 -7.59 8.48 22.59
C MET A 64 -6.27 7.99 21.97
N MET A 65 -6.21 7.85 20.65
CA MET A 65 -5.00 7.46 19.88
C MET A 65 -4.09 8.64 19.53
N GLY A 66 -4.34 9.85 20.02
CA GLY A 66 -3.47 11.00 19.86
C GLY A 66 -3.83 11.95 18.72
N ARG A 67 -4.99 11.80 18.07
CA ARG A 67 -5.43 12.67 16.96
C ARG A 67 -6.91 13.02 17.08
N ASP A 68 -7.26 14.28 16.91
CA ASP A 68 -8.67 14.68 16.79
C ASP A 68 -9.21 14.54 15.36
N GLU A 69 -10.42 15.01 15.13
CA GLU A 69 -11.13 14.97 13.85
C GLU A 69 -10.46 15.79 12.74
N ASP A 70 -9.67 16.80 13.11
CA ASP A 70 -8.93 17.66 12.19
C ASP A 70 -7.46 17.20 12.00
N GLY A 71 -7.07 16.09 12.66
CA GLY A 71 -5.71 15.57 12.67
C GLY A 71 -4.77 16.28 13.65
N THR A 72 -5.30 17.19 14.49
CA THR A 72 -4.51 17.89 15.51
C THR A 72 -4.08 16.92 16.62
N PRO A 73 -2.81 16.99 17.10
CA PRO A 73 -2.36 16.14 18.20
C PRO A 73 -3.19 16.34 19.47
N THR A 74 -3.54 15.23 20.12
CA THR A 74 -4.17 15.19 21.45
C THR A 74 -3.26 14.57 22.48
N ALA A 75 -3.64 14.59 23.74
CA ALA A 75 -2.91 13.92 24.82
C ALA A 75 -3.11 12.40 24.85
N GLY A 76 -3.84 11.82 23.89
CA GLY A 76 -4.13 10.39 23.80
C GLY A 76 -2.87 9.53 23.70
N GLN A 77 -2.86 8.43 24.46
CA GLN A 77 -1.71 7.51 24.57
C GLN A 77 -2.03 6.09 24.15
N LEU A 78 -3.22 5.86 23.58
CA LEU A 78 -3.67 4.52 23.19
C LEU A 78 -2.87 4.02 21.98
N THR A 79 -2.11 2.95 22.20
CA THR A 79 -1.18 2.37 21.20
C THR A 79 -1.54 0.94 20.79
N ASP A 80 -2.40 0.27 21.58
CA ASP A 80 -2.85 -1.11 21.36
C ASP A 80 -4.39 -1.13 21.46
N VAL A 81 -5.04 -1.42 20.35
CA VAL A 81 -6.49 -1.30 20.17
C VAL A 81 -7.06 -2.61 19.64
N ASP A 82 -8.03 -3.16 20.38
CA ASP A 82 -8.79 -4.33 19.95
C ASP A 82 -10.24 -3.95 19.65
N LEU A 83 -10.63 -4.08 18.41
CA LEU A 83 -11.98 -3.83 17.91
C LEU A 83 -12.68 -5.11 17.45
N THR A 84 -12.14 -6.30 17.75
CA THR A 84 -12.67 -7.58 17.23
C THR A 84 -14.15 -7.80 17.54
N GLU A 85 -14.60 -7.34 18.73
CA GLU A 85 -15.98 -7.45 19.20
C GLU A 85 -16.81 -6.18 18.92
N VAL A 86 -16.29 -5.26 18.09
CA VAL A 86 -16.98 -4.05 17.67
C VAL A 86 -17.72 -4.31 16.36
N THR A 87 -18.92 -3.72 16.24
CA THR A 87 -19.61 -3.55 14.97
C THR A 87 -19.68 -2.07 14.63
N ILE A 88 -19.10 -1.65 13.52
CA ILE A 88 -19.26 -0.26 13.05
C ILE A 88 -20.65 -0.11 12.47
N VAL A 89 -21.38 0.93 12.91
CA VAL A 89 -22.73 1.26 12.43
C VAL A 89 -22.77 2.67 11.89
N ALA A 90 -23.66 2.91 10.95
CA ALA A 90 -23.90 4.26 10.44
C ALA A 90 -24.50 5.18 11.53
N GLY A 91 -24.29 6.49 11.39
CA GLY A 91 -24.82 7.50 12.30
C GLY A 91 -23.73 8.19 13.11
N GLY A 92 -24.16 9.06 14.03
CA GLY A 92 -23.27 9.97 14.75
C GLY A 92 -22.71 11.09 13.87
N GLY A 93 -21.83 11.91 14.45
CA GLY A 93 -21.11 12.98 13.74
C GLY A 93 -19.95 12.46 12.87
N SER A 94 -19.27 13.39 12.21
CA SER A 94 -18.05 13.09 11.47
C SER A 94 -16.95 12.58 12.40
N TYR A 95 -16.23 11.53 12.00
CA TYR A 95 -15.05 11.06 12.72
C TYR A 95 -13.77 11.79 12.30
N GLY A 96 -13.80 12.56 11.22
CA GLY A 96 -12.70 13.38 10.74
C GLY A 96 -12.87 13.81 9.29
N SER A 97 -12.39 15.01 8.94
CA SER A 97 -12.39 15.56 7.58
C SER A 97 -13.74 15.45 6.85
N GLY A 98 -14.85 15.63 7.57
CA GLY A 98 -16.21 15.52 7.01
C GLY A 98 -16.65 14.09 6.66
N ARG A 99 -15.96 13.06 7.15
CA ARG A 99 -16.28 11.65 6.90
C ARG A 99 -17.18 11.09 8.01
N TYR A 100 -18.10 10.22 7.63
CA TYR A 100 -19.09 9.62 8.51
C TYR A 100 -18.95 8.11 8.54
N ALA A 101 -19.35 7.50 9.67
CA ALA A 101 -19.34 6.05 9.79
C ALA A 101 -20.32 5.40 8.81
N VAL A 102 -19.84 4.35 8.15
CA VAL A 102 -20.62 3.44 7.29
C VAL A 102 -20.57 2.07 7.93
N ALA A 103 -21.70 1.35 7.91
CA ALA A 103 -21.78 0.04 8.55
C ALA A 103 -20.72 -0.93 7.99
N ASP A 104 -20.00 -1.59 8.90
CA ASP A 104 -18.95 -2.58 8.63
C ASP A 104 -17.82 -2.09 7.71
N VAL A 105 -17.57 -0.77 7.68
CA VAL A 105 -16.51 -0.14 6.89
C VAL A 105 -15.49 0.52 7.80
N VAL A 106 -14.22 0.12 7.67
CA VAL A 106 -13.08 0.89 8.18
C VAL A 106 -12.79 1.97 7.15
N GLY A 107 -13.37 3.15 7.38
CA GLY A 107 -13.52 4.20 6.38
C GLY A 107 -12.22 4.94 6.05
N TYR A 108 -12.27 5.71 4.98
CA TYR A 108 -11.17 6.55 4.51
C TYR A 108 -10.63 7.45 5.63
N SER A 109 -9.31 7.40 5.86
CA SER A 109 -8.60 8.16 6.89
C SER A 109 -9.11 7.95 8.33
N LEU A 110 -9.84 6.86 8.64
CA LEU A 110 -10.39 6.64 9.97
C LEU A 110 -9.32 6.66 11.06
N PHE A 111 -8.17 6.07 10.83
CA PHE A 111 -7.03 6.07 11.77
C PHE A 111 -5.85 6.91 11.26
N ALA A 112 -6.13 7.88 10.35
CA ALA A 112 -5.05 8.68 9.77
C ALA A 112 -4.22 9.39 10.85
N ASP A 113 -2.89 9.34 10.67
CA ASP A 113 -1.86 9.95 11.51
C ASP A 113 -1.83 9.47 12.97
N CYS A 114 -2.49 8.35 13.29
CA CYS A 114 -2.32 7.68 14.58
C CYS A 114 -0.93 7.01 14.63
N ASP A 115 0.11 7.85 14.64
CA ASP A 115 1.51 7.48 14.47
C ASP A 115 2.10 6.68 15.64
N ARG A 116 1.40 6.64 16.79
CA ARG A 116 1.75 5.84 17.96
C ARG A 116 1.10 4.47 18.00
N LEU A 117 0.14 4.20 17.11
CA LEU A 117 -0.58 2.93 17.07
C LEU A 117 0.36 1.79 16.67
N THR A 118 0.66 0.90 17.62
CA THR A 118 1.58 -0.24 17.41
C THR A 118 0.85 -1.51 17.06
N ARG A 119 -0.42 -1.64 17.50
CA ARG A 119 -1.27 -2.80 17.28
C ARG A 119 -2.71 -2.37 17.08
N LEU A 120 -3.35 -2.91 16.06
CA LEU A 120 -4.77 -2.73 15.77
C LEU A 120 -5.37 -4.06 15.34
N LEU A 121 -6.38 -4.52 16.07
CA LEU A 121 -7.25 -5.60 15.65
C LEU A 121 -8.54 -5.00 15.10
N LEU A 122 -8.82 -5.28 13.83
CA LEU A 122 -10.00 -4.76 13.14
C LEU A 122 -11.27 -5.48 13.60
N PRO A 123 -12.46 -4.85 13.48
CA PRO A 123 -13.73 -5.50 13.69
C PRO A 123 -13.86 -6.80 12.87
N THR A 124 -14.31 -7.88 13.49
CA THR A 124 -14.51 -9.15 12.78
C THR A 124 -15.62 -9.06 11.73
N SER A 125 -16.53 -8.09 11.86
CA SER A 125 -17.60 -7.80 10.89
C SER A 125 -17.15 -6.91 9.72
N ALA A 126 -15.96 -6.29 9.78
CA ALA A 126 -15.54 -5.32 8.78
C ALA A 126 -15.41 -5.97 7.39
N THR A 127 -16.18 -5.47 6.43
CA THR A 127 -16.19 -5.94 5.04
C THR A 127 -15.25 -5.16 4.14
N THR A 128 -14.95 -3.93 4.52
CA THR A 128 -14.14 -3.00 3.72
C THR A 128 -13.09 -2.29 4.58
N LEU A 129 -11.87 -2.27 4.08
CA LEU A 129 -10.80 -1.35 4.50
C LEU A 129 -10.55 -0.38 3.35
N GLU A 130 -11.03 0.86 3.52
CA GLU A 130 -10.91 1.87 2.47
C GLU A 130 -9.47 2.37 2.30
N LYS A 131 -9.21 2.99 1.15
CA LYS A 131 -7.93 3.63 0.86
C LYS A 131 -7.55 4.58 2.01
N ASP A 132 -6.28 4.54 2.40
CA ASP A 132 -5.71 5.42 3.43
C ASP A 132 -6.43 5.38 4.80
N ALA A 133 -7.20 4.31 5.09
CA ALA A 133 -7.84 4.13 6.39
C ALA A 133 -6.84 4.15 7.56
N LEU A 134 -5.61 3.71 7.30
CA LEU A 134 -4.48 3.64 8.23
C LEU A 134 -3.34 4.61 7.83
N GLN A 135 -3.63 5.65 7.04
CA GLN A 135 -2.61 6.59 6.57
C GLN A 135 -1.76 7.11 7.75
N GLY A 136 -0.43 7.09 7.60
CA GLY A 136 0.46 7.63 8.62
C GLY A 136 0.53 6.85 9.94
N CYS A 137 -0.05 5.64 10.04
CA CYS A 137 0.14 4.75 11.19
C CYS A 137 1.57 4.19 11.20
N SER A 138 2.55 5.06 11.40
CA SER A 138 3.97 4.75 11.18
C SER A 138 4.57 3.74 12.16
N ALA A 139 3.97 3.56 13.35
CA ALA A 139 4.41 2.57 14.34
C ALA A 139 3.73 1.20 14.20
N LEU A 140 2.69 1.06 13.35
CA LEU A 140 1.96 -0.19 13.16
C LEU A 140 2.86 -1.23 12.48
N ARG A 141 3.01 -2.41 13.11
CA ARG A 141 3.94 -3.46 12.65
C ARG A 141 3.28 -4.56 11.87
N GLU A 142 2.09 -4.94 12.27
CA GLU A 142 1.32 -6.03 11.67
C GLU A 142 -0.15 -5.64 11.56
N LEU A 143 -0.81 -6.14 10.54
CA LEU A 143 -2.24 -5.98 10.31
C LEU A 143 -2.85 -7.34 10.02
N THR A 144 -4.01 -7.64 10.59
CA THR A 144 -4.78 -8.84 10.26
C THR A 144 -6.08 -8.46 9.57
N ILE A 145 -6.25 -8.97 8.36
CA ILE A 145 -7.47 -8.82 7.56
C ILE A 145 -8.50 -9.84 8.04
N PRO A 146 -9.71 -9.40 8.48
CA PRO A 146 -10.73 -10.31 9.02
C PRO A 146 -11.37 -11.20 7.94
N ALA A 147 -12.10 -12.22 8.39
CA ALA A 147 -12.77 -13.18 7.50
C ALA A 147 -13.82 -12.54 6.59
N SER A 148 -14.52 -11.54 7.09
CA SER A 148 -15.58 -10.80 6.39
C SER A 148 -15.07 -9.83 5.31
N ALA A 149 -13.77 -9.45 5.36
CA ALA A 149 -13.25 -8.44 4.45
C ALA A 149 -13.21 -8.94 3.00
N SER A 150 -13.87 -8.20 2.13
CA SER A 150 -13.94 -8.47 0.68
C SER A 150 -13.39 -7.31 -0.17
N ASN A 151 -13.16 -6.15 0.44
CA ASN A 151 -12.58 -4.99 -0.23
C ASN A 151 -11.49 -4.36 0.63
N VAL A 152 -10.23 -4.51 0.21
CA VAL A 152 -9.06 -3.96 0.92
C VAL A 152 -8.25 -3.10 -0.04
N THR A 153 -8.03 -1.85 0.35
CA THR A 153 -7.19 -0.90 -0.38
C THR A 153 -5.98 -0.51 0.47
N PRO A 154 -4.77 -0.41 -0.12
CA PRO A 154 -3.57 0.00 0.58
C PRO A 154 -3.69 1.36 1.26
N SER A 155 -3.01 1.52 2.40
CA SER A 155 -2.82 2.80 3.08
C SER A 155 -1.36 3.24 2.98
N SER A 156 -1.14 4.55 2.83
CA SER A 156 0.19 5.16 2.78
C SER A 156 0.75 5.43 4.19
N GLY A 157 2.08 5.57 4.32
CA GLY A 157 2.73 6.01 5.56
C GLY A 157 2.81 4.98 6.69
N CYS A 158 2.44 3.70 6.47
CA CYS A 158 2.61 2.62 7.45
C CYS A 158 4.05 2.08 7.43
N THR A 159 5.03 2.94 7.75
CA THR A 159 6.46 2.68 7.49
C THR A 159 7.07 1.56 8.31
N SER A 160 6.46 1.16 9.43
CA SER A 160 6.89 0.01 10.24
C SER A 160 6.13 -1.27 9.93
N LEU A 161 5.14 -1.26 9.02
CA LEU A 161 4.33 -2.43 8.71
C LEU A 161 5.16 -3.47 7.97
N THR A 162 5.44 -4.61 8.63
CA THR A 162 6.27 -5.69 8.09
C THR A 162 5.48 -6.90 7.62
N ALA A 163 4.23 -7.04 8.08
CA ALA A 163 3.38 -8.15 7.69
C ALA A 163 1.90 -7.78 7.68
N ILE A 164 1.17 -8.32 6.69
CA ILE A 164 -0.28 -8.30 6.59
C ILE A 164 -0.76 -9.74 6.57
N TRP A 165 -1.41 -10.16 7.63
CA TRP A 165 -1.99 -11.48 7.78
C TRP A 165 -3.44 -11.50 7.34
N VAL A 166 -3.96 -12.67 7.02
CA VAL A 166 -5.35 -12.86 6.61
C VAL A 166 -5.97 -13.97 7.45
N SER A 167 -7.18 -13.76 7.95
CA SER A 167 -7.94 -14.81 8.64
C SER A 167 -8.10 -16.04 7.74
N GLY A 168 -7.86 -17.23 8.29
CA GLY A 168 -7.98 -18.49 7.53
C GLY A 168 -9.35 -18.71 6.89
N ALA A 169 -10.40 -18.09 7.47
CA ALA A 169 -11.76 -18.17 6.95
C ALA A 169 -12.10 -17.08 5.90
N ASN A 170 -11.12 -16.26 5.48
CA ASN A 170 -11.36 -15.26 4.43
C ASN A 170 -11.38 -15.92 3.04
N ASP A 171 -12.42 -15.66 2.25
CA ASP A 171 -12.64 -16.25 0.92
C ASP A 171 -12.09 -15.37 -0.22
N HIS A 172 -11.66 -14.13 0.07
CA HIS A 172 -11.24 -13.14 -0.93
C HIS A 172 -9.73 -12.95 -1.00
N TYR A 173 -9.05 -13.12 0.13
CA TYR A 173 -7.63 -12.80 0.27
C TYR A 173 -6.82 -13.96 0.84
N ALA A 174 -5.52 -13.92 0.59
CA ALA A 174 -4.50 -14.76 1.18
C ALA A 174 -3.27 -13.93 1.56
N SER A 175 -2.55 -14.36 2.59
CA SER A 175 -1.24 -13.82 2.94
C SER A 175 -0.16 -14.82 2.56
N ILE A 176 0.86 -14.37 1.84
CA ILE A 176 2.05 -15.16 1.53
C ILE A 176 3.24 -14.38 2.06
N ASP A 177 3.96 -14.95 3.00
CA ASP A 177 5.11 -14.30 3.65
C ASP A 177 4.77 -12.88 4.16
N GLY A 178 3.57 -12.71 4.74
CA GLY A 178 3.10 -11.43 5.25
C GLY A 178 2.72 -10.39 4.18
N VAL A 179 2.64 -10.77 2.93
CA VAL A 179 2.20 -9.91 1.82
C VAL A 179 0.78 -10.27 1.42
N LEU A 180 -0.07 -9.26 1.19
CA LEU A 180 -1.48 -9.45 0.86
C LEU A 180 -1.69 -9.70 -0.63
N PHE A 181 -2.33 -10.83 -0.93
CA PHE A 181 -2.77 -11.21 -2.28
C PHE A 181 -4.28 -11.44 -2.32
N ASN A 182 -4.86 -11.50 -3.52
CA ASN A 182 -6.17 -12.13 -3.69
C ASN A 182 -6.09 -13.63 -3.34
N LYS A 183 -7.23 -14.28 -3.09
CA LYS A 183 -7.28 -15.68 -2.62
C LYS A 183 -6.52 -16.67 -3.51
N ALA A 184 -6.56 -16.46 -4.82
CA ALA A 184 -5.87 -17.30 -5.80
C ALA A 184 -4.36 -17.02 -5.93
N ALA A 185 -3.82 -16.04 -5.19
CA ALA A 185 -2.43 -15.58 -5.28
C ALA A 185 -1.99 -15.16 -6.70
N THR A 186 -2.94 -14.71 -7.52
CA THR A 186 -2.69 -14.21 -8.89
C THR A 186 -2.53 -12.70 -8.95
N ARG A 187 -3.00 -11.98 -7.92
CA ARG A 187 -2.90 -10.53 -7.82
C ARG A 187 -2.30 -10.12 -6.47
N LEU A 188 -1.20 -9.38 -6.51
CA LEU A 188 -0.68 -8.70 -5.32
C LEU A 188 -1.57 -7.48 -5.04
N VAL A 189 -2.08 -7.38 -3.80
CA VAL A 189 -2.99 -6.30 -3.36
C VAL A 189 -2.23 -5.25 -2.56
N TRP A 190 -1.44 -5.67 -1.56
CA TRP A 190 -0.73 -4.73 -0.68
C TRP A 190 0.56 -5.35 -0.16
N PHE A 191 1.68 -4.69 -0.43
CA PHE A 191 2.99 -5.03 0.08
C PHE A 191 3.30 -4.18 1.32
N PRO A 192 3.69 -4.77 2.47
CA PRO A 192 4.01 -4.02 3.67
C PRO A 192 5.21 -3.09 3.49
N MET A 193 5.05 -1.80 3.81
CA MET A 193 6.07 -0.77 3.57
C MET A 193 7.37 -1.00 4.34
N GLY A 194 7.27 -1.50 5.58
CA GLY A 194 8.41 -1.75 6.46
C GLY A 194 9.15 -3.07 6.18
N LYS A 195 8.67 -3.89 5.24
CA LYS A 195 9.36 -5.13 4.85
C LYS A 195 10.64 -4.77 4.10
N THR A 196 11.75 -5.41 4.46
CA THR A 196 13.10 -5.15 3.93
C THR A 196 13.71 -6.40 3.30
N GLY A 197 14.85 -6.23 2.62
CA GLY A 197 15.53 -7.30 1.89
C GLY A 197 15.02 -7.44 0.46
N ASP A 198 15.58 -8.41 -0.29
CA ASP A 198 15.12 -8.73 -1.64
C ASP A 198 13.79 -9.47 -1.57
N TYR A 199 12.90 -9.22 -2.50
CA TYR A 199 11.62 -9.91 -2.57
C TYR A 199 11.35 -10.47 -3.97
N THR A 200 11.04 -11.77 -4.00
CA THR A 200 10.63 -12.46 -5.23
C THR A 200 9.13 -12.70 -5.20
N LEU A 201 8.41 -12.16 -6.16
CA LEU A 201 6.98 -12.40 -6.29
C LEU A 201 6.72 -13.86 -6.68
N PRO A 202 5.67 -14.50 -6.15
CA PRO A 202 5.26 -15.83 -6.58
C PRO A 202 5.02 -15.90 -8.09
N SER A 203 5.41 -17.01 -8.71
CA SER A 203 5.24 -17.24 -10.15
C SER A 203 3.77 -17.34 -10.61
N THR A 204 2.83 -17.45 -9.66
CA THR A 204 1.38 -17.40 -9.92
C THR A 204 0.87 -15.98 -10.17
N VAL A 205 1.65 -14.94 -9.82
CA VAL A 205 1.21 -13.56 -9.93
C VAL A 205 1.17 -13.11 -11.40
N THR A 206 0.00 -12.68 -11.83
CA THR A 206 -0.26 -12.10 -13.17
C THR A 206 -0.58 -10.62 -13.11
N ALA A 207 -0.91 -10.10 -11.91
CA ALA A 207 -1.28 -8.70 -11.72
C ALA A 207 -0.72 -8.12 -10.41
N VAL A 208 -0.36 -6.84 -10.46
CA VAL A 208 -0.04 -6.01 -9.29
C VAL A 208 -1.11 -4.92 -9.18
N GLY A 209 -1.66 -4.71 -8.00
CA GLY A 209 -2.71 -3.72 -7.75
C GLY A 209 -2.21 -2.27 -7.77
N ASP A 210 -3.16 -1.33 -7.77
CA ASP A 210 -2.86 0.09 -7.61
C ASP A 210 -2.20 0.35 -6.25
N TYR A 211 -1.15 1.16 -6.22
CA TYR A 211 -0.39 1.51 -5.02
C TYR A 211 0.19 0.32 -4.24
N ALA A 212 0.25 -0.88 -4.82
CA ALA A 212 0.53 -2.11 -4.09
C ALA A 212 1.93 -2.16 -3.44
N PHE A 213 2.94 -1.51 -4.02
CA PHE A 213 4.31 -1.35 -3.49
C PHE A 213 4.62 0.10 -3.10
N GLN A 214 3.59 0.95 -2.88
CA GLN A 214 3.88 2.35 -2.55
C GLN A 214 4.74 2.47 -1.29
N GLN A 215 5.75 3.36 -1.36
CA GLN A 215 6.65 3.70 -0.24
C GLN A 215 7.36 2.49 0.41
N CYS A 216 7.41 1.32 -0.25
CA CYS A 216 8.09 0.14 0.30
C CYS A 216 9.61 0.34 0.39
N HIS A 217 10.21 -0.34 1.37
CA HIS A 217 11.64 -0.23 1.65
C HIS A 217 12.50 -1.28 0.94
N VAL A 218 11.91 -2.18 0.18
CA VAL A 218 12.64 -3.16 -0.65
C VAL A 218 13.33 -2.44 -1.80
N THR A 219 14.60 -2.73 -2.01
CA THR A 219 15.42 -2.11 -3.06
C THR A 219 15.45 -2.93 -4.34
N ARG A 220 15.15 -4.23 -4.25
CA ARG A 220 15.19 -5.14 -5.39
C ARG A 220 13.99 -6.08 -5.40
N PHE A 221 13.27 -6.08 -6.53
CA PHE A 221 12.16 -7.00 -6.78
C PHE A 221 12.49 -7.92 -7.95
N VAL A 222 12.15 -9.21 -7.80
CA VAL A 222 12.09 -10.15 -8.92
C VAL A 222 10.63 -10.30 -9.33
N LEU A 223 10.29 -9.71 -10.48
CA LEU A 223 8.94 -9.78 -11.06
C LEU A 223 8.85 -11.07 -11.93
N PRO A 224 7.77 -11.87 -11.76
CA PRO A 224 7.64 -13.11 -12.54
C PRO A 224 7.31 -12.83 -14.01
N SER A 225 7.74 -13.71 -14.89
CA SER A 225 7.44 -13.61 -16.33
C SER A 225 5.94 -13.73 -16.66
N THR A 226 5.16 -14.23 -15.71
CA THR A 226 3.68 -14.31 -15.78
C THR A 226 2.97 -12.98 -15.57
N LEU A 227 3.68 -11.94 -15.07
CA LEU A 227 3.09 -10.64 -14.81
C LEU A 227 2.76 -9.91 -16.12
N THR A 228 1.47 -9.65 -16.34
CA THR A 228 0.95 -8.95 -17.52
C THR A 228 0.27 -7.64 -17.20
N THR A 229 -0.05 -7.39 -15.93
CA THR A 229 -0.77 -6.19 -15.50
C THR A 229 -0.10 -5.53 -14.32
N LEU A 230 0.14 -4.23 -14.44
CA LEU A 230 0.62 -3.38 -13.36
C LEU A 230 -0.44 -2.31 -13.06
N GLY A 231 -0.66 -2.03 -11.79
CA GLY A 231 -1.60 -1.01 -11.35
C GLY A 231 -1.02 0.41 -11.42
N ARG A 232 -1.90 1.40 -11.39
CA ARG A 232 -1.52 2.81 -11.27
C ARG A 232 -0.69 3.03 -10.00
N ALA A 233 0.37 3.83 -10.11
CA ALA A 233 1.23 4.19 -8.98
C ALA A 233 1.74 2.98 -8.17
N ALA A 234 1.91 1.83 -8.82
CA ALA A 234 2.21 0.57 -8.14
C ALA A 234 3.45 0.66 -7.24
N PHE A 235 4.49 1.39 -7.65
CA PHE A 235 5.73 1.59 -6.90
C PHE A 235 5.92 3.03 -6.41
N PHE A 236 4.86 3.83 -6.35
CA PHE A 236 4.95 5.24 -5.96
C PHE A 236 5.79 5.44 -4.70
N GLY A 237 6.85 6.26 -4.79
CA GLY A 237 7.72 6.61 -3.67
C GLY A 237 8.52 5.45 -3.06
N SER A 238 8.59 4.28 -3.74
CA SER A 238 9.36 3.13 -3.25
C SER A 238 10.87 3.37 -3.32
N ARG A 239 11.63 2.59 -2.53
CA ARG A 239 13.10 2.66 -2.51
C ARG A 239 13.78 1.76 -3.54
N VAL A 240 13.04 1.26 -4.52
CA VAL A 240 13.58 0.40 -5.56
C VAL A 240 14.71 1.11 -6.33
N GLU A 241 15.81 0.38 -6.57
CA GLU A 241 17.01 0.89 -7.25
C GLU A 241 17.08 0.43 -8.71
N GLU A 242 16.65 -0.79 -8.98
CA GLU A 242 16.59 -1.39 -10.31
C GLU A 242 15.27 -2.16 -10.49
N VAL A 243 14.70 -2.06 -11.68
CA VAL A 243 13.52 -2.85 -12.07
C VAL A 243 13.74 -3.47 -13.45
N VAL A 244 13.52 -4.79 -13.51
CA VAL A 244 13.41 -5.52 -14.75
C VAL A 244 11.95 -5.89 -14.97
N MET A 245 11.33 -5.26 -15.96
CA MET A 245 9.93 -5.53 -16.30
C MET A 245 9.83 -6.80 -17.15
N PRO A 246 8.81 -7.64 -16.90
CA PRO A 246 8.57 -8.82 -17.73
C PRO A 246 8.33 -8.47 -19.20
N GLU A 247 8.77 -9.36 -20.10
CA GLU A 247 8.65 -9.18 -21.55
C GLU A 247 7.22 -8.97 -22.05
N ALA A 248 6.24 -9.59 -21.38
CA ALA A 248 4.83 -9.54 -21.75
C ALA A 248 4.09 -8.27 -21.28
N LEU A 249 4.76 -7.37 -20.53
CA LEU A 249 4.11 -6.18 -20.00
C LEU A 249 4.04 -5.06 -21.03
N GLY A 250 2.85 -4.85 -21.63
CA GLY A 250 2.62 -3.86 -22.69
C GLY A 250 2.45 -2.43 -22.21
N LEU A 251 2.06 -2.23 -20.96
CA LEU A 251 1.72 -0.92 -20.40
C LEU A 251 2.54 -0.63 -19.14
N VAL A 252 3.18 0.54 -19.10
CA VAL A 252 3.68 1.17 -17.88
C VAL A 252 2.64 2.23 -17.46
N PRO A 253 1.81 1.98 -16.42
CA PRO A 253 0.71 2.85 -16.04
C PRO A 253 1.15 4.21 -15.50
N THR A 254 0.17 5.11 -15.37
CA THR A 254 0.36 6.45 -14.80
C THR A 254 1.00 6.36 -13.40
N ALA A 255 2.04 7.17 -13.18
CA ALA A 255 2.74 7.33 -11.91
C ALA A 255 3.37 6.04 -11.36
N THR A 256 3.58 5.00 -12.19
CA THR A 256 4.06 3.68 -11.74
C THR A 256 5.27 3.79 -10.80
N PHE A 257 6.30 4.57 -11.18
CA PHE A 257 7.52 4.79 -10.39
C PHE A 257 7.64 6.25 -9.92
N GLN A 258 6.56 7.01 -9.93
CA GLN A 258 6.62 8.41 -9.50
C GLN A 258 7.24 8.53 -8.11
N GLN A 259 8.19 9.48 -7.95
CA GLN A 259 8.92 9.72 -6.69
C GLN A 259 9.77 8.54 -6.19
N CYS A 260 10.15 7.58 -7.06
CA CYS A 260 11.14 6.57 -6.71
C CYS A 260 12.55 7.18 -6.76
N THR A 261 12.93 7.88 -5.69
CA THR A 261 14.14 8.71 -5.62
C THR A 261 15.47 7.93 -5.61
N HIS A 262 15.42 6.60 -5.64
CA HIS A 262 16.58 5.71 -5.71
C HIS A 262 16.64 4.93 -7.04
N LEU A 263 15.61 5.02 -7.89
CA LEU A 263 15.51 4.24 -9.11
C LEU A 263 16.50 4.75 -10.17
N ALA A 264 17.58 4.01 -10.36
CA ALA A 264 18.64 4.35 -11.28
C ALA A 264 18.55 3.59 -12.62
N THR A 265 18.02 2.38 -12.62
CA THR A 265 17.98 1.51 -13.82
C THR A 265 16.60 0.90 -14.00
N VAL A 266 16.08 1.00 -15.23
CA VAL A 266 14.84 0.33 -15.63
C VAL A 266 15.06 -0.41 -16.94
N ARG A 267 14.59 -1.66 -17.01
CA ARG A 267 14.56 -2.47 -18.23
C ARG A 267 13.12 -2.78 -18.59
N LEU A 268 12.66 -2.26 -19.72
CA LEU A 268 11.33 -2.48 -20.26
C LEU A 268 11.38 -3.58 -21.34
N GLY A 269 10.36 -4.45 -21.32
CA GLY A 269 10.26 -5.61 -22.20
C GLY A 269 9.92 -5.27 -23.66
N THR A 270 9.99 -6.29 -24.50
CA THR A 270 9.71 -6.19 -25.95
C THR A 270 8.27 -5.84 -26.28
N ALA A 271 7.32 -6.23 -25.43
CA ALA A 271 5.89 -5.93 -25.60
C ALA A 271 5.48 -4.53 -25.15
N THR A 272 6.40 -3.69 -24.64
CA THR A 272 6.05 -2.36 -24.16
C THR A 272 5.54 -1.48 -25.31
N GLU A 273 4.26 -1.08 -25.26
CA GLU A 273 3.57 -0.26 -26.24
C GLU A 273 3.23 1.14 -25.75
N LEU A 274 3.08 1.31 -24.44
CA LEU A 274 2.65 2.57 -23.82
C LEU A 274 3.38 2.83 -22.49
N VAL A 275 3.93 4.03 -22.36
CA VAL A 275 4.44 4.61 -21.11
C VAL A 275 3.61 5.82 -20.77
N SER A 276 2.80 5.71 -19.72
CA SER A 276 1.83 6.74 -19.32
C SER A 276 2.48 7.90 -18.56
N ASP A 277 1.71 8.97 -18.37
CA ASP A 277 2.15 10.20 -17.70
C ASP A 277 2.65 9.93 -16.28
N TYR A 278 3.67 10.65 -15.89
CA TYR A 278 4.33 10.59 -14.59
C TYR A 278 4.96 9.24 -14.24
N ALA A 279 5.06 8.31 -15.20
CA ALA A 279 5.57 6.96 -14.95
C ALA A 279 6.95 6.96 -14.26
N PHE A 280 7.82 7.91 -14.60
CA PHE A 280 9.17 8.09 -14.05
C PHE A 280 9.41 9.48 -13.46
N ASP A 281 8.35 10.22 -13.15
CA ASP A 281 8.47 11.55 -12.55
C ASP A 281 9.17 11.48 -11.18
N GLY A 282 10.19 12.29 -10.97
CA GLY A 282 10.99 12.30 -9.74
C GLY A 282 12.03 11.18 -9.63
N CYS A 283 12.22 10.33 -10.67
CA CYS A 283 13.24 9.28 -10.69
C CYS A 283 14.60 9.81 -11.17
N PRO A 284 15.73 9.47 -10.50
CA PRO A 284 17.08 9.83 -10.95
C PRO A 284 17.66 8.82 -11.95
N LEU A 285 16.89 8.43 -13.00
CA LEU A 285 17.32 7.42 -13.94
C LEU A 285 18.68 7.74 -14.57
N ALA A 286 19.61 6.79 -14.47
CA ALA A 286 20.88 6.78 -15.16
C ALA A 286 20.80 5.99 -16.47
N ASP A 287 20.12 4.83 -16.45
CA ASP A 287 19.97 3.94 -17.60
C ASP A 287 18.51 3.49 -17.77
N LEU A 288 17.99 3.66 -18.98
CA LEU A 288 16.69 3.15 -19.39
C LEU A 288 16.87 2.23 -20.60
N TYR A 289 16.59 0.95 -20.40
CA TYR A 289 16.65 -0.05 -21.47
C TYR A 289 15.25 -0.30 -22.02
N MET A 290 15.11 -0.13 -23.32
CA MET A 290 13.87 -0.33 -24.06
C MET A 290 14.06 -1.44 -25.07
N ALA A 291 13.50 -2.62 -24.81
CA ALA A 291 13.63 -3.76 -25.72
C ALA A 291 12.64 -3.72 -26.91
N ALA A 292 11.62 -2.87 -26.87
CA ALA A 292 10.67 -2.72 -27.95
C ALA A 292 11.35 -2.19 -29.23
N THR A 293 11.08 -2.82 -30.37
CA THR A 293 11.65 -2.43 -31.67
C THR A 293 11.01 -1.17 -32.26
N LEU A 294 9.77 -0.87 -31.87
CA LEU A 294 9.10 0.40 -32.17
C LEU A 294 9.05 1.26 -30.92
N PRO A 295 9.28 2.59 -31.03
CA PRO A 295 9.13 3.49 -29.90
C PRO A 295 7.72 3.39 -29.30
N PRO A 296 7.57 3.06 -28.01
CA PRO A 296 6.25 3.06 -27.35
C PRO A 296 5.62 4.46 -27.38
N VAL A 297 4.29 4.50 -27.41
CA VAL A 297 3.56 5.76 -27.22
C VAL A 297 3.92 6.33 -25.85
N CYS A 298 4.37 7.57 -25.84
CA CYS A 298 4.82 8.24 -24.62
C CYS A 298 4.69 9.76 -24.78
N THR A 299 4.39 10.46 -23.69
CA THR A 299 4.48 11.91 -23.63
C THR A 299 5.67 12.33 -22.78
N ALA A 300 6.16 13.58 -22.96
CA ALA A 300 7.21 14.12 -22.10
C ALA A 300 6.81 14.17 -20.61
N ALA A 301 5.51 14.16 -20.30
CA ALA A 301 4.98 14.13 -18.95
C ALA A 301 5.33 12.82 -18.20
N ALA A 302 5.63 11.73 -18.92
CA ALA A 302 6.11 10.49 -18.29
C ALA A 302 7.44 10.67 -17.54
N PHE A 303 8.25 11.64 -17.95
CA PHE A 303 9.59 11.94 -17.45
C PHE A 303 9.69 13.31 -16.77
N SER A 304 8.57 13.91 -16.41
CA SER A 304 8.54 15.20 -15.74
C SER A 304 9.34 15.13 -14.42
N THR A 305 10.33 16.00 -14.29
CA THR A 305 11.13 16.09 -13.04
C THR A 305 11.39 17.56 -12.72
N THR A 306 11.06 17.96 -11.50
CA THR A 306 11.45 19.27 -10.99
C THR A 306 12.98 19.28 -10.75
N GLY A 307 13.71 19.94 -11.64
CA GLY A 307 15.14 20.28 -11.45
C GLY A 307 16.19 19.37 -12.10
N ARG A 308 15.85 18.19 -12.60
CA ARG A 308 16.76 17.35 -13.41
C ARG A 308 16.06 16.83 -14.64
N SER A 309 16.53 17.21 -15.81
CA SER A 309 16.02 16.65 -17.05
C SER A 309 16.56 15.23 -17.24
N ILE A 310 15.70 14.23 -17.11
CA ILE A 310 16.03 12.84 -17.46
C ILE A 310 16.59 12.78 -18.89
N PHE A 311 16.02 13.53 -19.82
CA PHE A 311 16.48 13.57 -21.21
C PHE A 311 17.95 13.93 -21.38
N LYS A 312 18.53 14.72 -20.45
CA LYS A 312 19.95 15.11 -20.51
C LYS A 312 20.90 14.13 -19.82
N ASN A 313 20.44 13.45 -18.77
CA ASN A 313 21.31 12.72 -17.86
C ASN A 313 21.18 11.19 -18.00
N CYS A 314 20.03 10.68 -18.49
CA CYS A 314 19.78 9.27 -18.65
C CYS A 314 20.29 8.78 -20.01
N VAL A 315 20.90 7.60 -20.04
CA VAL A 315 21.23 6.88 -21.28
C VAL A 315 20.04 6.01 -21.66
N LEU A 316 19.46 6.28 -22.81
CA LEU A 316 18.43 5.42 -23.43
C LEU A 316 19.13 4.33 -24.27
N HIS A 317 18.92 3.08 -23.92
CA HIS A 317 19.43 1.92 -24.64
C HIS A 317 18.29 1.28 -25.44
N VAL A 318 18.47 1.13 -26.74
CA VAL A 318 17.44 0.61 -27.67
C VAL A 318 18.03 -0.46 -28.58
N PRO A 319 17.21 -1.32 -29.24
CA PRO A 319 17.72 -2.27 -30.24
C PRO A 319 18.52 -1.54 -31.35
N ALA A 320 19.60 -2.15 -31.80
CA ALA A 320 20.51 -1.52 -32.77
C ALA A 320 19.78 -1.08 -34.06
N GLU A 321 18.89 -1.92 -34.54
CA GLU A 321 18.04 -1.69 -35.73
C GLU A 321 17.02 -0.56 -35.52
N SER A 322 16.69 -0.25 -34.29
CA SER A 322 15.65 0.76 -33.94
C SER A 322 16.19 2.15 -33.63
N LEU A 323 17.52 2.33 -33.59
CA LEU A 323 18.19 3.58 -33.23
C LEU A 323 17.63 4.81 -33.99
N ALA A 324 17.43 4.67 -35.29
CA ALA A 324 16.94 5.76 -36.14
C ALA A 324 15.48 6.11 -35.81
N LEU A 325 14.65 5.11 -35.50
CA LEU A 325 13.25 5.31 -35.13
C LEU A 325 13.12 6.05 -33.80
N TYR A 326 13.87 5.63 -32.78
CA TYR A 326 13.84 6.30 -31.47
C TYR A 326 14.35 7.74 -31.52
N ARG A 327 15.40 8.00 -32.31
CA ARG A 327 15.93 9.37 -32.51
C ARG A 327 14.96 10.28 -33.27
N ALA A 328 14.14 9.73 -34.14
CA ALA A 328 13.14 10.49 -34.90
C ALA A 328 11.81 10.70 -34.14
N ASP A 329 11.60 9.97 -33.04
CA ASP A 329 10.37 10.08 -32.24
C ASP A 329 10.32 11.40 -31.46
N PRO A 330 9.17 12.10 -31.41
CA PRO A 330 9.04 13.40 -30.73
C PRO A 330 9.38 13.39 -29.24
N THR A 331 9.15 12.29 -28.53
CA THR A 331 9.42 12.16 -27.09
C THR A 331 10.76 11.47 -26.86
N TRP A 332 10.95 10.29 -27.41
CA TRP A 332 12.17 9.49 -27.20
C TRP A 332 13.41 10.15 -27.82
N GLY A 333 13.25 10.91 -28.91
CA GLY A 333 14.33 11.67 -29.55
C GLY A 333 14.84 12.86 -28.70
N GLN A 334 14.19 13.21 -27.60
CA GLN A 334 14.67 14.23 -26.65
C GLN A 334 15.83 13.72 -25.77
N PHE A 335 16.03 12.39 -25.66
CA PHE A 335 17.19 11.84 -24.95
C PHE A 335 18.50 12.20 -25.67
N VAL A 336 19.38 12.91 -24.98
CA VAL A 336 20.68 13.33 -25.54
C VAL A 336 21.58 12.11 -25.78
N HIS A 337 21.48 11.08 -24.95
CA HIS A 337 22.30 9.90 -24.99
C HIS A 337 21.49 8.67 -25.38
N VAL A 338 21.39 8.39 -26.69
CA VAL A 338 20.73 7.19 -27.23
C VAL A 338 21.78 6.23 -27.77
N LYS A 339 21.82 5.00 -27.24
CA LYS A 339 22.80 3.95 -27.58
C LYS A 339 22.11 2.68 -28.03
N ALA A 340 22.79 1.94 -28.92
CA ALA A 340 22.38 0.58 -29.24
C ALA A 340 22.66 -0.36 -28.05
N MET A 341 21.70 -1.26 -27.75
CA MET A 341 21.97 -2.42 -26.89
C MET A 341 22.98 -3.36 -27.59
N LYS A 342 23.88 -3.93 -26.80
CA LYS A 342 24.83 -4.92 -27.26
C LYS A 342 24.21 -6.30 -27.32
#